data_a72faf048bd4928a58893a45fd666367
#
_entry.id   a72faf048bd4928a58893a45fd666367
#
_cell.length_a   1.000
_cell.length_b   1.000
_cell.length_c   1.000
_cell.angle_alpha   90.00
_cell.angle_beta   90.00
_cell.angle_gamma   90.00
#
_symmetry.space_group_name_H-M   'P 1'
#
loop_
_entity.id
_entity.type
_entity.pdbx_description
1 polymer ?
#
loop_
_entity_poly.entity_id
_entity_poly.type
_entity_poly.pdbx_seq_one_letter_code
_entity_poly.pdbx_strand_id
1 'polypeptide(L)'
;MSGKSGAEPITKFDASLFKTKFACEVKNFDPLDIMDRKEARKMDPFSAYALATTQEAILDSKLDLEKVNLDRAGVVWGSGIGGMYTFQEECFNFKDGDGTPRFNPFFVPKMIVDIAAGHI
;
A
#
# COMPACT_ATOMS: atom_id res chain seq x y z
N MET A 1 2.80 17.25 17.52
CA MET A 1 3.28 17.40 16.13
C MET A 1 4.15 18.63 16.02
N SER A 2 5.34 18.52 15.42
CA SER A 2 6.33 19.61 15.36
C SER A 2 6.08 20.61 14.23
N GLY A 3 5.05 20.45 13.42
CA GLY A 3 4.76 21.28 12.25
C GLY A 3 5.80 21.20 11.12
N LYS A 4 6.66 20.16 11.13
CA LYS A 4 7.68 19.96 10.10
C LYS A 4 7.03 19.38 8.82
N SER A 5 7.32 20.00 7.67
CA SER A 5 6.88 19.49 6.36
C SER A 5 7.52 18.13 6.07
N GLY A 6 6.73 17.21 5.49
CA GLY A 6 7.24 15.95 4.95
C GLY A 6 7.66 16.02 3.47
N ALA A 7 7.53 17.21 2.84
CA ALA A 7 7.93 17.38 1.45
C ALA A 7 9.46 17.44 1.33
N GLU A 8 10.02 16.53 0.56
CA GLU A 8 11.46 16.40 0.31
C GLU A 8 11.71 16.02 -1.15
N PRO A 9 12.96 16.15 -1.66
CA PRO A 9 13.27 15.70 -3.01
C PRO A 9 12.87 14.24 -3.24
N ILE A 10 12.31 13.95 -4.42
CA ILE A 10 11.92 12.57 -4.80
C ILE A 10 13.16 11.68 -4.83
N THR A 11 13.06 10.51 -4.18
CA THR A 11 14.15 9.54 -4.10
C THR A 11 13.86 8.22 -4.83
N LYS A 12 12.60 7.94 -5.15
CA LYS A 12 12.17 6.67 -5.74
C LYS A 12 12.48 6.53 -7.24
N PHE A 13 12.73 7.65 -7.92
CA PHE A 13 13.10 7.68 -9.34
C PHE A 13 13.83 8.97 -9.68
N ASP A 14 14.47 9.02 -10.86
CA ASP A 14 15.10 10.25 -11.35
C ASP A 14 14.04 11.27 -11.79
N ALA A 15 13.86 12.29 -10.98
CA ALA A 15 12.92 13.38 -11.24
C ALA A 15 13.56 14.59 -11.97
N SER A 16 14.78 14.48 -12.47
CA SER A 16 15.55 15.61 -13.07
C SER A 16 14.80 16.31 -14.22
N LEU A 17 14.08 15.55 -15.04
CA LEU A 17 13.31 16.03 -16.18
C LEU A 17 11.89 16.46 -15.85
N PHE A 18 11.43 16.27 -14.62
CA PHE A 18 10.09 16.65 -14.20
C PHE A 18 10.04 18.09 -13.70
N LYS A 19 8.89 18.75 -13.89
CA LYS A 19 8.66 20.11 -13.36
C LYS A 19 8.62 20.10 -11.82
N THR A 20 7.95 19.10 -11.23
CA THR A 20 7.88 18.87 -9.78
C THR A 20 8.94 17.84 -9.40
N LYS A 21 9.79 18.18 -8.43
CA LYS A 21 10.95 17.37 -8.01
C LYS A 21 10.89 17.00 -6.53
N PHE A 22 9.76 17.22 -5.88
CA PHE A 22 9.54 16.88 -4.47
C PHE A 22 8.24 16.12 -4.29
N ALA A 23 8.19 15.30 -3.25
CA ALA A 23 7.01 14.56 -2.82
C ALA A 23 7.04 14.31 -1.31
N CYS A 24 5.91 13.92 -0.75
CA CYS A 24 5.83 13.39 0.60
C CYS A 24 5.87 11.87 0.52
N GLU A 25 7.08 11.31 0.48
CA GLU A 25 7.27 9.86 0.44
C GLU A 25 7.10 9.27 1.83
N VAL A 26 6.43 8.11 1.94
CA VAL A 26 6.40 7.32 3.17
C VAL A 26 7.79 6.73 3.39
N LYS A 27 8.39 7.05 4.54
CA LYS A 27 9.74 6.64 4.92
C LYS A 27 9.71 5.65 6.07
N ASN A 28 10.73 4.80 6.12
CA ASN A 28 10.93 3.86 7.24
C ASN A 28 9.72 2.94 7.48
N PHE A 29 8.98 2.60 6.43
CA PHE A 29 7.89 1.64 6.48
C PHE A 29 8.36 0.29 5.98
N ASP A 30 8.31 -0.71 6.84
CA ASP A 30 8.47 -2.11 6.46
C ASP A 30 7.15 -2.84 6.73
N PRO A 31 6.50 -3.44 5.73
CA PRO A 31 5.29 -4.22 5.96
C PRO A 31 5.51 -5.39 6.93
N LEU A 32 6.73 -5.85 7.12
CA LEU A 32 7.05 -6.93 8.05
C LEU A 32 6.91 -6.51 9.52
N ASP A 33 6.80 -5.22 9.81
CA ASP A 33 6.50 -4.73 11.17
C ASP A 33 5.06 -5.02 11.59
N ILE A 34 4.16 -5.26 10.61
CA ILE A 34 2.73 -5.43 10.87
C ILE A 34 2.15 -6.75 10.36
N MET A 35 2.86 -7.48 9.51
CA MET A 35 2.41 -8.74 8.95
C MET A 35 3.59 -9.66 8.63
N ASP A 36 3.30 -10.94 8.43
CA ASP A 36 4.32 -11.88 8.01
C ASP A 36 4.71 -11.72 6.53
N ARG A 37 5.88 -12.29 6.16
CA ARG A 37 6.42 -12.21 4.81
C ARG A 37 5.50 -12.82 3.75
N LYS A 38 4.72 -13.84 4.10
CA LYS A 38 3.82 -14.53 3.17
C LYS A 38 2.65 -13.62 2.80
N GLU A 39 2.09 -12.94 3.79
CA GLU A 39 1.02 -11.96 3.57
C GLU A 39 1.53 -10.71 2.84
N ALA A 40 2.69 -10.18 3.24
CA ALA A 40 3.28 -9.03 2.57
C ALA A 40 3.50 -9.25 1.06
N ARG A 41 3.86 -10.46 0.64
CA ARG A 41 4.03 -10.80 -0.79
C ARG A 41 2.75 -10.76 -1.61
N LYS A 42 1.59 -10.86 -0.97
CA LYS A 42 0.28 -10.85 -1.63
C LYS A 42 -0.29 -9.44 -1.78
N MET A 43 0.36 -8.43 -1.24
CA MET A 43 -0.13 -7.06 -1.18
C MET A 43 0.72 -6.11 -2.03
N ASP A 44 0.06 -5.12 -2.60
CA ASP A 44 0.70 -3.91 -3.10
C ASP A 44 0.94 -2.93 -1.93
N PRO A 45 1.92 -2.04 -2.00
CA PRO A 45 2.19 -1.08 -0.94
C PRO A 45 0.97 -0.29 -0.44
N PHE A 46 0.01 0.05 -1.31
CA PHE A 46 -1.18 0.79 -0.88
C PHE A 46 -2.04 0.01 0.12
N SER A 47 -2.16 -1.32 -0.06
CA SER A 47 -2.87 -2.19 0.88
C SER A 47 -2.11 -2.35 2.20
N ALA A 48 -0.78 -2.46 2.14
CA ALA A 48 0.03 -2.52 3.34
C ALA A 48 -0.06 -1.23 4.17
N TYR A 49 -0.06 -0.07 3.52
CA TYR A 49 -0.30 1.21 4.21
C TYR A 49 -1.70 1.29 4.84
N ALA A 50 -2.72 0.78 4.14
CA ALA A 50 -4.08 0.73 4.68
C ALA A 50 -4.15 -0.08 5.96
N LEU A 51 -3.55 -1.26 6.00
CA LEU A 51 -3.49 -2.10 7.20
C LEU A 51 -2.73 -1.41 8.34
N ALA A 52 -1.56 -0.84 8.07
CA ALA A 52 -0.76 -0.16 9.07
C ALA A 52 -1.53 0.99 9.73
N THR A 53 -2.11 1.86 8.90
CA THR A 53 -2.86 3.03 9.41
C THR A 53 -4.15 2.63 10.13
N THR A 54 -4.79 1.53 9.72
CA THR A 54 -5.95 0.98 10.42
C THR A 54 -5.57 0.44 11.80
N GLN A 55 -4.47 -0.30 11.91
CA GLN A 55 -3.97 -0.77 13.21
C GLN A 55 -3.64 0.40 14.14
N GLU A 56 -2.94 1.41 13.63
CA GLU A 56 -2.64 2.63 14.40
C GLU A 56 -3.92 3.32 14.87
N ALA A 57 -4.92 3.46 13.99
CA ALA A 57 -6.19 4.10 14.32
C ALA A 57 -6.98 3.32 15.40
N ILE A 58 -7.00 1.99 15.32
CA ILE A 58 -7.66 1.14 16.34
C ILE A 58 -6.95 1.31 17.69
N LEU A 59 -5.62 1.26 17.71
CA LEU A 59 -4.83 1.43 18.93
C LEU A 59 -5.03 2.83 19.55
N ASP A 60 -4.99 3.88 18.74
CA ASP A 60 -5.14 5.25 19.20
C ASP A 60 -6.56 5.53 19.74
N SER A 61 -7.58 4.97 19.08
CA SER A 61 -8.99 5.08 19.51
C SER A 61 -9.29 4.31 20.80
N LYS A 62 -8.41 3.39 21.20
CA LYS A 62 -8.64 2.45 22.32
C LYS A 62 -9.91 1.61 22.13
N LEU A 63 -10.27 1.34 20.88
CA LEU A 63 -11.44 0.53 20.55
C LEU A 63 -11.20 -0.92 20.99
N ASP A 64 -12.08 -1.41 21.84
CA ASP A 64 -12.07 -2.80 22.29
C ASP A 64 -12.93 -3.65 21.33
N LEU A 65 -12.27 -4.33 20.40
CA LEU A 65 -12.94 -5.12 19.36
C LEU A 65 -13.75 -6.29 19.94
N GLU A 66 -13.44 -6.76 21.16
CA GLU A 66 -14.22 -7.82 21.82
C GLU A 66 -15.59 -7.32 22.31
N LYS A 67 -15.74 -6.01 22.52
CA LYS A 67 -16.98 -5.37 22.97
C LYS A 67 -17.79 -4.73 21.86
N VAL A 68 -17.21 -4.63 20.66
CA VAL A 68 -17.90 -4.04 19.50
C VAL A 68 -18.84 -5.05 18.88
N ASN A 69 -20.04 -4.62 18.53
CA ASN A 69 -20.91 -5.42 17.69
C ASN A 69 -20.40 -5.40 16.25
N LEU A 70 -19.67 -6.44 15.85
CA LEU A 70 -19.03 -6.55 14.54
C LEU A 70 -20.04 -6.59 13.38
N ASP A 71 -21.29 -7.03 13.61
CA ASP A 71 -22.36 -6.98 12.60
C ASP A 71 -22.77 -5.54 12.23
N ARG A 72 -22.37 -4.58 13.05
CA ARG A 72 -22.61 -3.14 12.83
C ARG A 72 -21.32 -2.36 12.57
N ALA A 73 -20.19 -3.02 12.55
CA ALA A 73 -18.92 -2.44 12.18
C ALA A 73 -18.66 -2.68 10.69
N GLY A 74 -18.03 -1.74 10.05
CA GLY A 74 -17.68 -1.87 8.64
C GLY A 74 -16.48 -1.02 8.30
N VAL A 75 -15.84 -1.37 7.19
CA VAL A 75 -14.67 -0.65 6.66
C VAL A 75 -15.11 0.15 5.43
N VAL A 76 -14.78 1.44 5.42
CA VAL A 76 -14.89 2.29 4.24
C VAL A 76 -13.51 2.83 3.93
N TRP A 77 -12.91 2.33 2.88
CA TRP A 77 -11.57 2.71 2.44
C TRP A 77 -11.62 3.21 0.99
N GLY A 78 -11.19 4.44 0.77
CA GLY A 78 -11.10 5.04 -0.55
C GLY A 78 -9.71 4.82 -1.17
N SER A 79 -9.67 4.29 -2.39
CA SER A 79 -8.46 4.21 -3.20
C SER A 79 -8.76 4.72 -4.61
N GLY A 80 -7.86 5.55 -5.17
CA GLY A 80 -8.05 6.14 -6.48
C GLY A 80 -7.83 5.16 -7.63
N ILE A 81 -6.81 4.31 -7.54
CA ILE A 81 -6.35 3.47 -8.66
C ILE A 81 -6.04 2.03 -8.23
N GLY A 82 -5.71 1.80 -6.95
CA GLY A 82 -5.27 0.49 -6.47
C GLY A 82 -3.77 0.24 -6.69
N GLY A 83 -3.41 -1.00 -7.01
CA GLY A 83 -2.04 -1.51 -7.05
C GLY A 83 -1.21 -1.09 -8.27
N MET A 84 -1.05 0.21 -8.51
CA MET A 84 -0.28 0.74 -9.65
C MET A 84 1.20 0.36 -9.60
N TYR A 85 1.77 0.23 -8.42
CA TYR A 85 3.15 -0.21 -8.28
C TYR A 85 3.33 -1.65 -8.80
N THR A 86 2.47 -2.55 -8.37
CA THR A 86 2.43 -3.93 -8.87
C THR A 86 2.20 -3.99 -10.39
N PHE A 87 1.28 -3.16 -10.91
CA PHE A 87 1.02 -3.11 -12.35
C PHE A 87 2.27 -2.71 -13.14
N GLN A 88 2.94 -1.66 -12.70
CA GLN A 88 4.17 -1.18 -13.34
C GLN A 88 5.26 -2.26 -13.32
N GLU A 89 5.50 -2.90 -12.17
CA GLU A 89 6.50 -3.97 -12.06
C GLU A 89 6.22 -5.14 -13.00
N GLU A 90 5.00 -5.63 -13.02
CA GLU A 90 4.63 -6.77 -13.87
C GLU A 90 4.73 -6.42 -15.37
N CYS A 91 4.36 -5.20 -15.77
CA CYS A 91 4.52 -4.73 -17.14
C CYS A 91 6.01 -4.62 -17.54
N PHE A 92 6.85 -4.10 -16.67
CA PHE A 92 8.28 -3.99 -16.95
C PHE A 92 8.95 -5.37 -16.98
N ASN A 93 8.63 -6.24 -16.03
CA ASN A 93 9.15 -7.60 -16.01
C ASN A 93 8.78 -8.38 -17.28
N PHE A 94 7.55 -8.21 -17.78
CA PHE A 94 7.13 -8.83 -19.03
C PHE A 94 7.85 -8.23 -20.24
N LYS A 95 7.96 -6.89 -20.31
CA LYS A 95 8.61 -6.20 -21.41
C LYS A 95 10.11 -6.53 -21.51
N ASP A 96 10.79 -6.59 -20.36
CA ASP A 96 12.24 -6.78 -20.30
C ASP A 96 12.63 -8.27 -20.22
N GLY A 97 11.63 -9.17 -20.17
CA GLY A 97 11.79 -10.61 -20.15
C GLY A 97 11.98 -11.23 -21.55
N ASP A 98 11.87 -12.56 -21.59
CA ASP A 98 12.01 -13.39 -22.80
C ASP A 98 10.71 -13.47 -23.64
N GLY A 99 9.70 -12.68 -23.33
CA GLY A 99 8.37 -12.72 -23.96
C GLY A 99 7.44 -13.82 -23.42
N THR A 100 7.92 -14.64 -22.48
CA THR A 100 7.06 -15.64 -21.84
C THR A 100 6.17 -14.95 -20.79
N PRO A 101 4.84 -15.10 -20.86
CA PRO A 101 3.92 -14.46 -19.91
C PRO A 101 4.00 -15.16 -18.54
N ARG A 102 4.85 -14.68 -17.67
CA ARG A 102 5.03 -15.18 -16.30
C ARG A 102 4.63 -14.08 -15.31
N PHE A 103 3.33 -13.93 -15.10
CA PHE A 103 2.79 -12.97 -14.14
C PHE A 103 2.68 -13.58 -12.75
N ASN A 104 2.84 -12.73 -11.73
CA ASN A 104 2.60 -13.12 -10.34
C ASN A 104 1.16 -13.63 -10.19
N PRO A 105 0.91 -14.81 -9.57
CA PRO A 105 -0.45 -15.29 -9.32
C PRO A 105 -1.33 -14.31 -8.54
N PHE A 106 -0.73 -13.43 -7.76
CA PHE A 106 -1.42 -12.39 -7.01
C PHE A 106 -1.50 -11.05 -7.77
N PHE A 107 -1.11 -11.00 -9.05
CA PHE A 107 -1.11 -9.77 -9.83
C PHE A 107 -2.47 -9.07 -9.80
N VAL A 108 -3.53 -9.78 -10.19
CA VAL A 108 -4.89 -9.21 -10.20
C VAL A 108 -5.37 -8.87 -8.78
N PRO A 109 -5.32 -9.77 -7.79
CA PRO A 109 -5.67 -9.43 -6.41
C PRO A 109 -4.94 -8.20 -5.86
N LYS A 110 -3.64 -8.05 -6.12
CA LYS A 110 -2.87 -6.90 -5.68
C LYS A 110 -3.29 -5.57 -6.31
N MET A 111 -3.90 -5.64 -7.51
CA MET A 111 -4.32 -4.45 -8.26
C MET A 111 -5.70 -3.92 -7.88
N ILE A 112 -6.60 -4.80 -7.44
CA ILE A 112 -8.00 -4.46 -7.21
C ILE A 112 -8.10 -3.30 -6.21
N VAL A 113 -8.84 -2.26 -6.60
CA VAL A 113 -8.87 -0.98 -5.88
C VAL A 113 -9.50 -1.08 -4.48
N ASP A 114 -10.42 -1.98 -4.27
CA ASP A 114 -11.13 -2.22 -3.00
C ASP A 114 -10.52 -3.32 -2.13
N ILE A 115 -9.45 -3.98 -2.61
CA ILE A 115 -8.82 -5.08 -1.88
C ILE A 115 -8.29 -4.66 -0.51
N ALA A 116 -7.88 -3.39 -0.36
CA ALA A 116 -7.42 -2.87 0.91
C ALA A 116 -8.51 -2.95 1.99
N ALA A 117 -9.76 -2.60 1.64
CA ALA A 117 -10.91 -2.77 2.55
C ALA A 117 -11.19 -4.25 2.87
N GLY A 118 -10.93 -5.15 1.93
CA GLY A 118 -11.09 -6.58 2.12
C GLY A 118 -10.01 -7.23 3.00
N HIS A 119 -8.89 -6.56 3.20
CA HIS A 119 -7.82 -7.02 4.10
C HIS A 119 -7.95 -6.49 5.53
N ILE A 120 -8.68 -5.40 5.74
CA ILE A 120 -8.97 -4.79 7.04
C ILE A 120 -10.09 -5.55 7.74
#